data_7f0486bbfc03658a4d539e04722c73d8
#
_entry.id   7f0486bbfc03658a4d539e04722c73d8
#
_cell.length_a   1.000
_cell.length_b   1.000
_cell.length_c   1.000
_cell.angle_alpha   90.00
_cell.angle_beta   90.00
_cell.angle_gamma   90.00
#
_symmetry.space_group_name_H-M   'P 1'
#
loop_
_entity.id
_entity.type
_entity.pdbx_description
1 polymer ?
#
loop_
_entity_poly.entity_id
_entity_poly.type
_entity_poly.pdbx_seq_one_letter_code
_entity_poly.pdbx_strand_id
1 'polypeptide(L)'
;MELKNYQQDVLRDIADFIDKVDQNPAKIKEAFRSFWEDRKVNINALNNQFLGPYKDTVSGVPRVTVKVPTAGGKTFLACNALDRVLSKYPEGKPKVVAWFVPSDPILAQTSENLSNPLHPYRRKLNSLFNNNVCVVNKEEALRGQGISPIQVQDQLTIFVLSVQSFATKSKDGRRVYRENESLTEYTKFYGELTQKVDGADETSLIQVLSYLNPIVIVDESHNFTADLRVEMLKAINPYFILELTATPRESSNIISFVDAVKLKREHMVKLPVIVYNHKSTNDVICSAIQLQRTLEKKAVEQEAKGGKYIRPIVLFQAQPRSDDDKVTFDKIKTALVEIGIPEEQI
;
A
#
# COMPACT_ATOMS: atom_id res chain seq x y z
N MET A 1 4.15 -7.09 17.98
CA MET A 1 3.38 -7.71 16.88
C MET A 1 4.31 -8.72 16.22
N GLU A 2 3.87 -9.97 16.07
CA GLU A 2 4.67 -11.05 15.49
C GLU A 2 4.14 -11.40 14.11
N LEU A 3 5.04 -11.91 13.25
CA LEU A 3 4.68 -12.38 11.93
C LEU A 3 3.89 -13.68 12.02
N LYS A 4 2.79 -13.76 11.29
CA LYS A 4 2.03 -14.98 11.06
C LYS A 4 2.75 -15.93 10.10
N ASN A 5 2.44 -17.23 10.13
CA ASN A 5 3.12 -18.21 9.29
C ASN A 5 3.05 -17.85 7.80
N TYR A 6 1.88 -17.47 7.29
CA TYR A 6 1.73 -17.04 5.91
C TYR A 6 2.56 -15.79 5.55
N GLN A 7 2.77 -14.88 6.53
CA GLN A 7 3.62 -13.70 6.31
C GLN A 7 5.10 -14.09 6.23
N GLN A 8 5.52 -15.06 7.02
CA GLN A 8 6.88 -15.61 6.93
C GLN A 8 7.11 -16.29 5.58
N ASP A 9 6.12 -17.05 5.07
CA ASP A 9 6.19 -17.66 3.74
C ASP A 9 6.32 -16.60 2.64
N VAL A 10 5.52 -15.53 2.69
CA VAL A 10 5.63 -14.40 1.76
C VAL A 10 7.00 -13.75 1.81
N LEU A 11 7.55 -13.51 3.00
CA LEU A 11 8.89 -12.93 3.14
C LEU A 11 9.99 -13.85 2.60
N ARG A 12 9.81 -15.16 2.70
CA ARG A 12 10.70 -16.16 2.07
C ARG A 12 10.60 -16.08 0.56
N ASP A 13 9.39 -16.03 0.00
CA ASP A 13 9.19 -15.87 -1.44
C ASP A 13 9.86 -14.60 -1.98
N ILE A 14 9.77 -13.48 -1.25
CA ILE A 14 10.44 -12.22 -1.60
C ILE A 14 11.97 -12.40 -1.57
N ALA A 15 12.51 -13.02 -0.52
CA ALA A 15 13.95 -13.25 -0.40
C ALA A 15 14.47 -14.15 -1.52
N ASP A 16 13.79 -15.27 -1.79
CA ASP A 16 14.15 -16.22 -2.86
C ASP A 16 14.15 -15.53 -4.24
N PHE A 17 13.17 -14.67 -4.50
CA PHE A 17 13.13 -13.92 -5.75
C PHE A 17 14.29 -12.92 -5.86
N ILE A 18 14.59 -12.20 -4.78
CA ILE A 18 15.71 -11.25 -4.73
C ILE A 18 17.03 -11.97 -4.97
N ASP A 19 17.24 -13.14 -4.36
CA ASP A 19 18.45 -13.95 -4.59
C ASP A 19 18.58 -14.39 -6.06
N LYS A 20 17.47 -14.70 -6.76
CA LYS A 20 17.49 -14.98 -8.19
C LYS A 20 17.86 -13.76 -9.05
N VAL A 21 17.38 -12.59 -8.68
CA VAL A 21 17.73 -11.34 -9.36
C VAL A 21 19.19 -10.97 -9.10
N ASP A 22 19.68 -11.12 -7.88
CA ASP A 22 21.06 -10.81 -7.49
C ASP A 22 22.07 -11.67 -8.26
N GLN A 23 21.75 -12.93 -8.52
CA GLN A 23 22.58 -13.83 -9.35
C GLN A 23 22.74 -13.35 -10.80
N ASN A 24 21.74 -12.67 -11.36
CA ASN A 24 21.78 -12.15 -12.71
C ASN A 24 20.89 -10.90 -12.89
N PRO A 25 21.34 -9.73 -12.42
CA PRO A 25 20.53 -8.49 -12.41
C PRO A 25 20.04 -8.03 -13.78
N ALA A 26 20.78 -8.34 -14.85
CA ALA A 26 20.41 -7.97 -16.22
C ALA A 26 19.28 -8.85 -16.80
N LYS A 27 18.93 -9.98 -16.15
CA LYS A 27 18.00 -10.97 -16.69
C LYS A 27 16.79 -11.25 -15.78
N ILE A 28 16.07 -10.21 -15.42
CA ILE A 28 14.94 -10.26 -14.49
C ILE A 28 13.87 -11.27 -14.96
N LYS A 29 13.59 -11.34 -16.27
CA LYS A 29 12.64 -12.31 -16.84
C LYS A 29 13.05 -13.76 -16.60
N GLU A 30 14.34 -14.04 -16.72
CA GLU A 30 14.89 -15.38 -16.43
C GLU A 30 14.86 -15.67 -14.93
N ALA A 31 15.19 -14.70 -14.08
CA ALA A 31 15.07 -14.82 -12.63
C ALA A 31 13.65 -15.15 -12.19
N PHE A 32 12.64 -14.45 -12.76
CA PHE A 32 11.23 -14.71 -12.48
C PHE A 32 10.79 -16.11 -12.95
N ARG A 33 11.23 -16.54 -14.12
CA ARG A 33 10.96 -17.90 -14.62
C ARG A 33 11.58 -18.94 -13.69
N SER A 34 12.88 -18.81 -13.38
CA SER A 34 13.60 -19.74 -12.49
C SER A 34 12.99 -19.80 -11.08
N PHE A 35 12.51 -18.67 -10.56
CA PHE A 35 11.80 -18.63 -9.28
C PHE A 35 10.56 -19.54 -9.27
N TRP A 36 9.78 -19.58 -10.36
CA TRP A 36 8.60 -20.43 -10.48
C TRP A 36 8.95 -21.88 -10.85
N GLU A 37 9.99 -22.11 -11.64
CA GLU A 37 10.50 -23.45 -11.97
C GLU A 37 10.95 -24.19 -10.69
N ASP A 38 11.64 -23.52 -9.76
CA ASP A 38 12.01 -24.10 -8.46
C ASP A 38 10.77 -24.54 -7.65
N ARG A 39 9.64 -23.89 -7.87
CA ARG A 39 8.33 -24.21 -7.29
C ARG A 39 7.52 -25.20 -8.14
N LYS A 40 8.13 -25.81 -9.16
CA LYS A 40 7.53 -26.76 -10.10
C LYS A 40 6.35 -26.17 -10.89
N VAL A 41 6.37 -24.86 -11.16
CA VAL A 41 5.37 -24.13 -11.95
C VAL A 41 5.99 -23.66 -13.26
N ASN A 42 5.48 -24.17 -14.39
CA ASN A 42 5.87 -23.66 -15.70
C ASN A 42 5.06 -22.40 -16.04
N ILE A 43 5.60 -21.25 -15.70
CA ILE A 43 4.96 -19.95 -15.86
C ILE A 43 4.68 -19.59 -17.32
N ASN A 44 5.48 -20.09 -18.26
CA ASN A 44 5.31 -19.83 -19.69
C ASN A 44 4.15 -20.63 -20.32
N ALA A 45 3.78 -21.77 -19.71
CA ALA A 45 2.64 -22.57 -20.14
C ALA A 45 1.30 -22.10 -19.52
N LEU A 46 1.37 -21.21 -18.52
CA LEU A 46 0.17 -20.69 -17.86
C LEU A 46 -0.34 -19.46 -18.62
N ASN A 47 -1.58 -19.56 -19.07
CA ASN A 47 -2.32 -18.44 -19.67
C ASN A 47 -3.57 -18.16 -18.83
N ASN A 48 -3.39 -17.81 -17.57
CA ASN A 48 -4.48 -17.45 -16.68
C ASN A 48 -4.37 -15.98 -16.24
N GLN A 49 -5.44 -15.44 -15.65
CA GLN A 49 -5.53 -14.04 -15.25
C GLN A 49 -4.47 -13.61 -14.21
N PHE A 50 -3.86 -14.55 -13.48
CA PHE A 50 -3.04 -14.24 -12.31
C PHE A 50 -1.58 -14.62 -12.46
N LEU A 51 -1.28 -15.73 -13.14
CA LEU A 51 0.08 -16.23 -13.33
C LEU A 51 0.40 -16.31 -14.82
N GLY A 52 1.51 -15.75 -15.23
CA GLY A 52 1.99 -15.74 -16.59
C GLY A 52 3.43 -15.24 -16.68
N PRO A 53 4.01 -15.13 -17.87
CA PRO A 53 5.37 -14.64 -18.07
C PRO A 53 5.58 -13.24 -17.45
N TYR A 54 6.80 -12.94 -17.06
CA TYR A 54 7.19 -11.65 -16.50
C TYR A 54 6.84 -10.49 -17.44
N LYS A 55 6.20 -9.47 -16.88
CA LYS A 55 5.75 -8.26 -17.59
C LYS A 55 6.65 -7.10 -17.21
N ASP A 56 7.50 -6.71 -18.14
CA ASP A 56 8.52 -5.69 -18.01
C ASP A 56 7.92 -4.30 -18.30
N THR A 57 7.18 -3.75 -17.35
CA THR A 57 6.51 -2.45 -17.49
C THR A 57 7.42 -1.26 -17.16
N VAL A 58 8.43 -1.48 -16.32
CA VAL A 58 9.50 -0.52 -16.04
C VAL A 58 10.80 -1.23 -16.36
N SER A 59 11.34 -0.94 -17.53
CA SER A 59 12.45 -1.70 -18.09
C SER A 59 13.68 -1.70 -17.17
N GLY A 60 14.25 -2.90 -16.97
CA GLY A 60 15.44 -3.07 -16.15
C GLY A 60 15.21 -2.99 -14.63
N VAL A 61 13.97 -2.83 -14.18
CA VAL A 61 13.62 -2.74 -12.74
C VAL A 61 12.88 -3.99 -12.30
N PRO A 62 13.35 -4.73 -11.29
CA PRO A 62 12.62 -5.84 -10.71
C PRO A 62 11.32 -5.34 -10.07
N ARG A 63 10.19 -5.82 -10.60
CA ARG A 63 8.87 -5.46 -10.12
C ARG A 63 8.08 -6.72 -9.78
N VAL A 64 7.67 -6.85 -8.52
CA VAL A 64 6.92 -8.01 -8.03
C VAL A 64 5.66 -7.62 -7.29
N THR A 65 4.70 -8.52 -7.35
CA THR A 65 3.40 -8.36 -6.70
C THR A 65 3.18 -9.48 -5.70
N VAL A 66 2.78 -9.12 -4.50
CA VAL A 66 2.32 -10.03 -3.46
C VAL A 66 0.80 -9.88 -3.30
N LYS A 67 0.06 -10.96 -3.55
CA LYS A 67 -1.38 -10.99 -3.36
C LYS A 67 -1.71 -11.34 -1.92
N VAL A 68 -2.18 -10.36 -1.15
CA VAL A 68 -2.64 -10.55 0.23
C VAL A 68 -4.03 -9.93 0.38
N PRO A 69 -5.04 -10.67 0.85
CA PRO A 69 -6.38 -10.13 1.06
C PRO A 69 -6.41 -8.94 2.01
N THR A 70 -7.49 -8.16 1.96
CA THR A 70 -7.75 -7.09 2.93
C THR A 70 -7.72 -7.65 4.36
N ALA A 71 -7.17 -6.88 5.29
CA ALA A 71 -6.89 -7.28 6.66
C ALA A 71 -5.78 -8.34 6.85
N GLY A 72 -5.09 -8.78 5.79
CA GLY A 72 -3.93 -9.67 5.87
C GLY A 72 -2.63 -9.00 6.35
N GLY A 73 -2.67 -7.77 6.87
CA GLY A 73 -1.51 -7.07 7.43
C GLY A 73 -0.47 -6.64 6.39
N LYS A 74 -0.92 -6.18 5.20
CA LYS A 74 -0.04 -5.74 4.10
C LYS A 74 1.02 -4.73 4.53
N THR A 75 0.64 -3.70 5.26
CA THR A 75 1.58 -2.65 5.72
C THR A 75 2.66 -3.21 6.66
N PHE A 76 2.29 -4.11 7.59
CA PHE A 76 3.26 -4.77 8.46
C PHE A 76 4.19 -5.71 7.69
N LEU A 77 3.63 -6.41 6.70
CA LEU A 77 4.40 -7.26 5.80
C LEU A 77 5.41 -6.44 5.00
N ALA A 78 4.99 -5.29 4.45
CA ALA A 78 5.88 -4.37 3.73
C ALA A 78 7.04 -3.87 4.61
N CYS A 79 6.78 -3.48 5.87
CA CYS A 79 7.84 -3.09 6.80
C CYS A 79 8.90 -4.20 6.99
N ASN A 80 8.45 -5.46 7.05
CA ASN A 80 9.37 -6.60 7.19
C ASN A 80 10.08 -6.96 5.87
N ALA A 81 9.43 -6.72 4.72
CA ALA A 81 10.01 -6.98 3.41
C ALA A 81 11.20 -6.06 3.10
N LEU A 82 11.21 -4.84 3.65
CA LEU A 82 12.33 -3.90 3.45
C LEU A 82 13.68 -4.47 3.88
N ASP A 83 13.73 -5.21 4.98
CA ASP A 83 14.95 -5.89 5.43
C ASP A 83 15.45 -6.88 4.38
N ARG A 84 14.54 -7.63 3.73
CA ARG A 84 14.88 -8.60 2.69
C ARG A 84 15.38 -7.92 1.42
N VAL A 85 14.71 -6.86 0.98
CA VAL A 85 15.12 -6.11 -0.22
C VAL A 85 16.46 -5.41 0.02
N LEU A 86 16.63 -4.79 1.18
CA LEU A 86 17.85 -4.05 1.53
C LEU A 86 19.05 -4.95 1.83
N SER A 87 18.86 -6.25 2.09
CA SER A 87 19.97 -7.19 2.31
C SER A 87 20.87 -7.37 1.08
N LYS A 88 20.35 -7.09 -0.13
CA LYS A 88 21.09 -7.13 -1.40
C LYS A 88 21.24 -5.73 -2.03
N TYR A 89 20.93 -4.69 -1.26
CA TYR A 89 21.08 -3.33 -1.75
C TYR A 89 22.56 -2.95 -1.84
N PRO A 90 23.00 -2.23 -2.89
CA PRO A 90 24.41 -1.90 -3.05
C PRO A 90 24.96 -1.14 -1.85
N GLU A 91 26.16 -1.54 -1.41
CA GLU A 91 26.88 -0.84 -0.34
C GLU A 91 27.14 0.62 -0.68
N GLY A 92 27.04 1.50 0.30
CA GLY A 92 27.27 2.92 0.11
C GLY A 92 26.12 3.70 -0.54
N LYS A 93 25.08 3.03 -1.03
CA LYS A 93 23.86 3.72 -1.51
C LYS A 93 22.96 4.14 -0.37
N PRO A 94 22.33 5.35 -0.42
CA PRO A 94 21.31 5.77 0.55
C PRO A 94 20.13 4.80 0.57
N LYS A 95 19.70 4.36 1.76
CA LYS A 95 18.54 3.48 1.93
C LYS A 95 17.26 4.30 1.88
N VAL A 96 16.68 4.41 0.71
CA VAL A 96 15.49 5.24 0.46
C VAL A 96 14.30 4.39 0.00
N VAL A 97 13.15 4.68 0.56
CA VAL A 97 11.87 4.04 0.22
C VAL A 97 10.87 5.11 -0.22
N ALA A 98 10.24 4.93 -1.36
CA ALA A 98 9.07 5.69 -1.78
C ALA A 98 7.82 4.82 -1.60
N TRP A 99 7.03 5.11 -0.56
CA TRP A 99 5.84 4.35 -0.18
C TRP A 99 4.59 5.03 -0.70
N PHE A 100 3.97 4.44 -1.71
CA PHE A 100 2.78 4.98 -2.35
C PHE A 100 1.51 4.37 -1.78
N VAL A 101 0.56 5.25 -1.46
CA VAL A 101 -0.78 4.90 -0.96
C VAL A 101 -1.87 5.49 -1.86
N PRO A 102 -3.10 4.89 -1.87
CA PRO A 102 -4.13 5.24 -2.86
C PRO A 102 -4.88 6.54 -2.59
N SER A 103 -4.92 7.04 -1.35
CA SER A 103 -5.74 8.20 -0.98
C SER A 103 -5.16 8.98 0.20
N ASP A 104 -5.57 10.24 0.35
CA ASP A 104 -5.10 11.12 1.42
C ASP A 104 -5.46 10.63 2.84
N PRO A 105 -6.64 10.04 3.12
CA PRO A 105 -6.90 9.44 4.43
C PRO A 105 -5.95 8.29 4.76
N ILE A 106 -5.62 7.44 3.77
CA ILE A 106 -4.65 6.36 3.94
C ILE A 106 -3.22 6.92 4.06
N LEU A 107 -2.91 8.01 3.35
CA LEU A 107 -1.64 8.73 3.49
C LEU A 107 -1.43 9.20 4.93
N ALA A 108 -2.40 9.92 5.49
CA ALA A 108 -2.32 10.43 6.86
C ALA A 108 -2.15 9.28 7.86
N GLN A 109 -2.97 8.23 7.75
CA GLN A 109 -2.89 7.06 8.62
C GLN A 109 -1.55 6.32 8.50
N THR A 110 -1.04 6.14 7.28
CA THR A 110 0.23 5.42 7.05
C THR A 110 1.40 6.24 7.57
N SER A 111 1.41 7.55 7.31
CA SER A 111 2.43 8.46 7.83
C SER A 111 2.46 8.45 9.36
N GLU A 112 1.30 8.56 10.01
CA GLU A 112 1.20 8.50 11.47
C GLU A 112 1.71 7.16 12.02
N ASN A 113 1.23 6.04 11.46
CA ASN A 113 1.61 4.69 11.92
C ASN A 113 3.12 4.42 11.76
N LEU A 114 3.74 4.91 10.70
CA LEU A 114 5.17 4.75 10.46
C LEU A 114 6.03 5.75 11.25
N SER A 115 5.50 6.91 11.61
CA SER A 115 6.21 7.94 12.38
C SER A 115 6.10 7.74 13.89
N ASN A 116 4.97 7.21 14.39
CA ASN A 116 4.71 7.07 15.82
C ASN A 116 5.59 5.97 16.45
N PRO A 117 6.53 6.31 17.36
CA PRO A 117 7.45 5.35 17.98
C PRO A 117 6.76 4.21 18.74
N LEU A 118 5.53 4.43 19.20
CA LEU A 118 4.74 3.44 19.94
C LEU A 118 3.99 2.49 19.03
N HIS A 119 3.82 2.84 17.75
CA HIS A 119 3.09 2.00 16.81
C HIS A 119 3.88 0.73 16.44
N PRO A 120 3.24 -0.46 16.33
CA PRO A 120 3.92 -1.71 16.03
C PRO A 120 4.76 -1.69 14.72
N TYR A 121 4.33 -0.95 13.70
CA TYR A 121 5.06 -0.83 12.43
C TYR A 121 6.37 -0.07 12.62
N ARG A 122 6.33 1.08 13.29
CA ARG A 122 7.52 1.86 13.58
C ARG A 122 8.49 1.10 14.49
N ARG A 123 7.99 0.44 15.52
CA ARG A 123 8.81 -0.39 16.42
C ARG A 123 9.53 -1.51 15.65
N LYS A 124 8.84 -2.10 14.65
CA LYS A 124 9.46 -3.11 13.79
C LYS A 124 10.56 -2.52 12.91
N LEU A 125 10.31 -1.40 12.26
CA LEU A 125 11.33 -0.70 11.47
C LEU A 125 12.53 -0.30 12.34
N ASN A 126 12.28 0.26 13.52
CA ASN A 126 13.34 0.60 14.46
C ASN A 126 14.19 -0.61 14.85
N SER A 127 13.56 -1.75 15.09
CA SER A 127 14.28 -3.01 15.40
C SER A 127 15.12 -3.52 14.22
N LEU A 128 14.67 -3.35 12.97
CA LEU A 128 15.38 -3.81 11.78
C LEU A 128 16.52 -2.85 11.37
N PHE A 129 16.38 -1.56 11.65
CA PHE A 129 17.27 -0.51 11.17
C PHE A 129 17.92 0.30 12.32
N ASN A 130 18.16 -0.34 13.47
CA ASN A 130 18.89 0.21 14.61
C ASN A 130 18.37 1.58 15.10
N ASN A 131 17.04 1.77 15.11
CA ASN A 131 16.36 3.04 15.42
C ASN A 131 16.71 4.21 14.47
N ASN A 132 17.42 3.97 13.39
CA ASN A 132 17.83 5.00 12.45
C ASN A 132 16.87 5.05 11.24
N VAL A 133 15.66 5.53 11.49
CA VAL A 133 14.57 5.60 10.50
C VAL A 133 13.97 6.99 10.50
N CYS A 134 13.88 7.61 9.34
CA CYS A 134 13.18 8.86 9.09
C CYS A 134 11.96 8.60 8.21
N VAL A 135 10.82 9.14 8.59
CA VAL A 135 9.59 9.07 7.78
C VAL A 135 9.18 10.50 7.46
N VAL A 136 9.01 10.78 6.18
CA VAL A 136 8.65 12.12 5.68
C VAL A 136 7.47 12.04 4.74
N ASN A 137 6.57 12.99 4.86
CA ASN A 137 5.50 13.20 3.87
C ASN A 137 5.96 14.18 2.77
N LYS A 138 5.11 14.39 1.76
CA LYS A 138 5.42 15.27 0.63
C LYS A 138 5.76 16.71 1.08
N GLU A 139 5.03 17.27 2.02
CA GLU A 139 5.24 18.67 2.45
C GLU A 139 6.56 18.83 3.24
N GLU A 140 6.89 17.87 4.08
CA GLU A 140 8.17 17.80 4.78
C GLU A 140 9.33 17.64 3.80
N ALA A 141 9.17 16.77 2.80
CA ALA A 141 10.16 16.57 1.75
C ALA A 141 10.38 17.84 0.91
N LEU A 142 9.31 18.56 0.54
CA LEU A 142 9.41 19.84 -0.17
C LEU A 142 10.07 20.96 0.66
N ARG A 143 10.11 20.81 1.98
CA ARG A 143 10.86 21.73 2.88
C ARG A 143 12.28 21.24 3.17
N GLY A 144 12.72 20.14 2.58
CA GLY A 144 14.02 19.54 2.85
C GLY A 144 14.18 18.95 4.25
N GLN A 145 13.06 18.74 4.98
CA GLN A 145 13.11 18.28 6.37
C GLN A 145 13.49 16.79 6.45
N GLY A 146 14.56 16.48 7.17
CA GLY A 146 15.00 15.11 7.42
C GLY A 146 15.60 14.40 6.22
N ILE A 147 15.82 15.11 5.11
CA ILE A 147 16.27 14.53 3.84
C ILE A 147 17.46 15.28 3.22
N SER A 148 18.31 15.94 4.02
CA SER A 148 19.58 16.42 3.45
C SER A 148 20.43 15.25 2.93
N PRO A 149 21.34 15.46 1.96
CA PRO A 149 22.17 14.38 1.40
C PRO A 149 22.90 13.56 2.49
N ILE A 150 23.38 14.21 3.54
CA ILE A 150 24.06 13.53 4.68
C ILE A 150 23.05 12.67 5.47
N GLN A 151 21.88 13.20 5.76
CA GLN A 151 20.87 12.45 6.54
C GLN A 151 20.39 11.19 5.82
N VAL A 152 20.09 11.30 4.51
CA VAL A 152 19.62 10.13 3.73
C VAL A 152 20.71 9.06 3.56
N GLN A 153 21.99 9.44 3.65
CA GLN A 153 23.10 8.49 3.60
C GLN A 153 23.17 7.63 4.86
N ASP A 154 22.87 8.21 6.03
CA ASP A 154 23.08 7.58 7.34
C ASP A 154 21.86 6.80 7.85
N GLN A 155 20.66 7.01 7.30
CA GLN A 155 19.40 6.48 7.84
C GLN A 155 18.57 5.75 6.76
N LEU A 156 17.58 4.98 7.21
CA LEU A 156 16.49 4.55 6.34
C LEU A 156 15.50 5.72 6.19
N THR A 157 15.38 6.28 5.00
CA THR A 157 14.42 7.37 4.72
C THR A 157 13.20 6.82 3.98
N ILE A 158 12.01 7.01 4.54
CA ILE A 158 10.74 6.56 3.96
C ILE A 158 9.91 7.78 3.59
N PHE A 159 9.73 8.01 2.30
CA PHE A 159 8.79 8.99 1.77
C PHE A 159 7.40 8.36 1.69
N VAL A 160 6.43 8.85 2.44
CA VAL A 160 5.03 8.41 2.33
C VAL A 160 4.29 9.38 1.41
N LEU A 161 3.82 8.86 0.27
CA LEU A 161 3.39 9.67 -0.87
C LEU A 161 2.05 9.16 -1.41
N SER A 162 1.21 10.04 -1.95
CA SER A 162 0.07 9.64 -2.78
C SER A 162 0.44 9.71 -4.26
N VAL A 163 -0.11 8.81 -5.07
CA VAL A 163 0.11 8.84 -6.53
C VAL A 163 -0.39 10.16 -7.15
N GLN A 164 -1.46 10.71 -6.58
CA GLN A 164 -2.02 11.99 -7.02
C GLN A 164 -1.03 13.15 -6.85
N SER A 165 -0.09 13.03 -5.89
CA SER A 165 0.98 14.01 -5.67
C SER A 165 1.94 14.15 -6.85
N PHE A 166 1.93 13.19 -7.79
CA PHE A 166 2.78 13.18 -8.99
C PHE A 166 1.99 13.43 -10.28
N ALA A 167 0.69 13.67 -10.19
CA ALA A 167 -0.14 13.99 -11.35
C ALA A 167 0.18 15.41 -11.86
N THR A 168 0.95 15.51 -12.94
CA THR A 168 1.37 16.80 -13.53
C THR A 168 0.21 17.69 -13.98
N LYS A 169 -0.96 17.10 -14.23
CA LYS A 169 -2.20 17.82 -14.55
C LYS A 169 -2.78 18.61 -13.37
N SER A 170 -2.45 18.25 -12.14
CA SER A 170 -2.90 18.96 -10.94
C SER A 170 -1.92 20.08 -10.54
N LYS A 171 -2.43 21.16 -9.92
CA LYS A 171 -1.58 22.24 -9.38
C LYS A 171 -0.60 21.71 -8.33
N ASP A 172 -1.05 20.76 -7.52
CA ASP A 172 -0.30 20.17 -6.42
C ASP A 172 0.76 19.16 -6.91
N GLY A 173 0.43 18.34 -7.92
CA GLY A 173 1.39 17.47 -8.55
C GLY A 173 2.52 18.21 -9.25
N ARG A 174 2.25 19.37 -9.86
CA ARG A 174 3.27 20.20 -10.49
C ARG A 174 4.33 20.72 -9.52
N ARG A 175 4.01 20.91 -8.23
CA ARG A 175 5.01 21.34 -7.22
C ARG A 175 6.18 20.37 -7.07
N VAL A 176 5.93 19.09 -7.27
CA VAL A 176 6.96 18.04 -7.16
C VAL A 176 7.99 18.13 -8.29
N TYR A 177 7.61 18.72 -9.45
CA TYR A 177 8.45 18.87 -10.64
C TYR A 177 9.14 20.24 -10.75
N ARG A 178 8.79 21.19 -9.88
CA ARG A 178 9.33 22.55 -9.92
C ARG A 178 10.58 22.69 -9.07
N GLU A 179 11.34 23.72 -9.40
CA GLU A 179 12.50 24.18 -8.66
C GLU A 179 12.18 24.30 -7.16
N ASN A 180 13.14 23.84 -6.34
CA ASN A 180 13.05 23.84 -4.90
C ASN A 180 14.40 24.15 -4.26
N GLU A 181 14.52 25.35 -3.72
CA GLU A 181 15.73 25.85 -3.06
C GLU A 181 16.18 24.95 -1.89
N SER A 182 15.26 24.34 -1.18
CA SER A 182 15.55 23.44 -0.05
C SER A 182 16.27 22.15 -0.46
N LEU A 183 16.30 21.83 -1.75
CA LEU A 183 16.90 20.59 -2.29
C LEU A 183 18.14 20.87 -3.15
N THR A 184 18.58 22.11 -3.25
CA THR A 184 19.71 22.53 -4.09
C THR A 184 21.00 21.77 -3.76
N GLU A 185 21.22 21.35 -2.51
CA GLU A 185 22.42 20.59 -2.13
C GLU A 185 22.61 19.30 -2.91
N TYR A 186 21.52 18.68 -3.39
CA TYR A 186 21.60 17.44 -4.16
C TYR A 186 22.30 17.61 -5.51
N THR A 187 22.24 18.79 -6.13
CA THR A 187 22.87 19.04 -7.43
C THR A 187 24.39 18.83 -7.41
N LYS A 188 25.03 18.97 -6.24
CA LYS A 188 26.48 18.74 -6.05
C LYS A 188 26.87 17.26 -6.21
N PHE A 189 25.89 16.36 -6.10
CA PHE A 189 26.08 14.91 -6.17
C PHE A 189 25.64 14.30 -7.49
N TYR A 190 25.01 15.09 -8.37
CA TYR A 190 24.61 14.62 -9.71
C TYR A 190 25.84 14.45 -10.60
N GLY A 191 25.94 13.31 -11.24
CA GLY A 191 26.98 12.98 -12.20
C GLY A 191 26.42 12.86 -13.63
N GLU A 192 27.29 12.58 -14.58
CA GLU A 192 26.93 12.41 -16.01
C GLU A 192 25.88 11.29 -16.21
N LEU A 193 25.90 10.27 -15.35
CA LEU A 193 24.96 9.13 -15.39
C LEU A 193 23.65 9.40 -14.62
N THR A 194 23.49 10.57 -13.99
CA THR A 194 22.24 10.90 -13.30
C THR A 194 21.10 11.03 -14.30
N GLN A 195 20.08 10.20 -14.14
CA GLN A 195 18.89 10.25 -14.97
C GLN A 195 18.20 11.59 -14.80
N LYS A 196 18.01 12.33 -15.87
CA LYS A 196 17.19 13.55 -15.89
C LYS A 196 15.73 13.18 -16.10
N VAL A 197 14.86 13.75 -15.27
CA VAL A 197 13.42 13.56 -15.37
C VAL A 197 12.83 14.60 -16.31
N ASP A 198 12.14 14.14 -17.36
CA ASP A 198 11.52 15.03 -18.34
C ASP A 198 10.52 15.99 -17.71
N GLY A 199 10.65 17.28 -18.01
CA GLY A 199 9.76 18.33 -17.49
C GLY A 199 9.94 18.65 -16.02
N ALA A 200 11.01 18.17 -15.38
CA ALA A 200 11.35 18.49 -14.00
C ALA A 200 12.57 19.42 -13.92
N ASP A 201 12.52 20.33 -12.95
CA ASP A 201 13.66 21.16 -12.61
C ASP A 201 14.74 20.34 -11.87
N GLU A 202 15.99 20.73 -11.99
CA GLU A 202 17.14 20.01 -11.45
C GLU A 202 17.10 19.87 -9.92
N THR A 203 16.55 20.86 -9.22
CA THR A 203 16.36 20.86 -7.76
C THR A 203 14.99 20.34 -7.34
N SER A 204 14.18 19.83 -8.25
CA SER A 204 12.83 19.34 -7.93
C SER A 204 12.84 18.07 -7.09
N LEU A 205 11.79 17.85 -6.32
CA LEU A 205 11.67 16.64 -5.48
C LEU A 205 11.69 15.35 -6.33
N ILE A 206 11.07 15.36 -7.52
CA ILE A 206 11.06 14.18 -8.39
C ILE A 206 12.47 13.88 -8.92
N GLN A 207 13.27 14.90 -9.23
CA GLN A 207 14.66 14.71 -9.65
C GLN A 207 15.52 14.15 -8.52
N VAL A 208 15.33 14.63 -7.29
CA VAL A 208 16.01 14.08 -6.10
C VAL A 208 15.60 12.62 -5.86
N LEU A 209 14.32 12.29 -5.94
CA LEU A 209 13.86 10.90 -5.81
C LEU A 209 14.45 10.00 -6.90
N SER A 210 14.50 10.47 -8.15
CA SER A 210 15.13 9.74 -9.25
C SER A 210 16.61 9.48 -9.01
N TYR A 211 17.34 10.48 -8.52
CA TYR A 211 18.75 10.35 -8.15
C TYR A 211 18.96 9.34 -7.02
N LEU A 212 18.11 9.37 -6.00
CA LEU A 212 18.19 8.48 -4.85
C LEU A 212 17.86 7.02 -5.19
N ASN A 213 17.25 6.74 -6.35
CA ASN A 213 16.95 5.41 -6.87
C ASN A 213 16.28 4.50 -5.83
N PRO A 214 15.08 4.88 -5.31
CA PRO A 214 14.47 4.27 -4.13
C PRO A 214 13.93 2.87 -4.37
N ILE A 215 13.72 2.13 -3.27
CA ILE A 215 12.79 1.02 -3.26
C ILE A 215 11.38 1.60 -3.27
N VAL A 216 10.55 1.17 -4.21
CA VAL A 216 9.16 1.60 -4.29
C VAL A 216 8.25 0.54 -3.68
N ILE A 217 7.44 0.94 -2.70
CA ILE A 217 6.33 0.14 -2.17
C ILE A 217 5.04 0.75 -2.68
N VAL A 218 4.17 -0.08 -3.29
CA VAL A 218 2.84 0.33 -3.75
C VAL A 218 1.79 -0.45 -2.96
N ASP A 219 1.10 0.23 -2.05
CA ASP A 219 0.01 -0.36 -1.30
C ASP A 219 -1.31 -0.18 -2.08
N GLU A 220 -2.13 -1.25 -2.15
CA GLU A 220 -3.39 -1.30 -2.92
C GLU A 220 -3.21 -0.86 -4.38
N SER A 221 -2.27 -1.46 -5.07
CA SER A 221 -1.86 -1.10 -6.45
C SER A 221 -2.99 -1.09 -7.49
N HIS A 222 -4.13 -1.71 -7.20
CA HIS A 222 -5.29 -1.74 -8.09
C HIS A 222 -6.03 -0.38 -8.20
N ASN A 223 -5.79 0.57 -7.29
CA ASN A 223 -6.44 1.87 -7.30
C ASN A 223 -5.80 2.89 -8.26
N PHE A 224 -4.70 2.54 -8.94
CA PHE A 224 -3.98 3.47 -9.81
C PHE A 224 -4.29 3.21 -11.29
N THR A 225 -4.48 4.27 -12.10
CA THR A 225 -4.58 4.11 -13.55
C THR A 225 -3.26 3.59 -14.12
N ALA A 226 -3.33 2.76 -15.17
CA ALA A 226 -2.14 2.04 -15.67
C ALA A 226 -1.06 3.01 -16.17
N ASP A 227 -1.44 4.01 -16.96
CA ASP A 227 -0.50 4.92 -17.63
C ASP A 227 0.19 5.87 -16.66
N LEU A 228 -0.57 6.55 -15.79
CA LEU A 228 -0.01 7.47 -14.80
C LEU A 228 0.97 6.76 -13.86
N ARG A 229 0.67 5.51 -13.50
CA ARG A 229 1.56 4.71 -12.65
C ARG A 229 2.87 4.39 -13.34
N VAL A 230 2.83 3.97 -14.60
CA VAL A 230 4.06 3.61 -15.34
C VAL A 230 4.95 4.84 -15.55
N GLU A 231 4.37 5.97 -15.97
CA GLU A 231 5.12 7.23 -16.14
C GLU A 231 5.76 7.69 -14.83
N MET A 232 4.99 7.70 -13.73
CA MET A 232 5.50 8.05 -12.40
C MET A 232 6.63 7.12 -11.95
N LEU A 233 6.47 5.80 -12.10
CA LEU A 233 7.50 4.84 -11.73
C LEU A 233 8.77 5.02 -12.56
N LYS A 234 8.66 5.30 -13.84
CA LYS A 234 9.82 5.62 -14.70
C LYS A 234 10.53 6.91 -14.25
N ALA A 235 9.76 7.94 -13.90
CA ALA A 235 10.31 9.21 -13.42
C ALA A 235 11.05 9.07 -12.08
N ILE A 236 10.59 8.21 -11.18
CA ILE A 236 11.22 7.94 -9.88
C ILE A 236 12.50 7.12 -10.02
N ASN A 237 12.68 6.39 -11.14
CA ASN A 237 13.86 5.55 -11.36
C ASN A 237 14.11 4.54 -10.21
N PRO A 238 13.18 3.65 -9.88
CA PRO A 238 13.30 2.80 -8.70
C PRO A 238 14.35 1.69 -8.85
N TYR A 239 14.97 1.32 -7.74
CA TYR A 239 15.85 0.14 -7.66
C TYR A 239 15.04 -1.17 -7.67
N PHE A 240 13.92 -1.19 -6.98
CA PHE A 240 13.03 -2.35 -6.84
C PHE A 240 11.61 -1.89 -6.60
N ILE A 241 10.61 -2.62 -7.12
CA ILE A 241 9.19 -2.31 -6.92
C ILE A 241 8.49 -3.50 -6.25
N LEU A 242 7.94 -3.27 -5.05
CA LEU A 242 7.10 -4.21 -4.32
C LEU A 242 5.65 -3.72 -4.32
N GLU A 243 4.77 -4.45 -4.96
CA GLU A 243 3.34 -4.19 -4.97
C GLU A 243 2.60 -5.14 -4.01
N LEU A 244 1.75 -4.57 -3.15
CA LEU A 244 0.89 -5.34 -2.25
C LEU A 244 -0.57 -5.06 -2.61
N THR A 245 -1.35 -6.09 -2.90
CA THR A 245 -2.74 -5.92 -3.29
C THR A 245 -3.58 -7.15 -2.98
N ALA A 246 -4.87 -6.92 -2.71
CA ALA A 246 -5.86 -8.02 -2.62
C ALA A 246 -6.31 -8.48 -4.02
N THR A 247 -6.28 -7.59 -5.00
CA THR A 247 -6.80 -7.77 -6.36
C THR A 247 -5.73 -7.46 -7.41
N PRO A 248 -4.82 -8.42 -7.71
CA PRO A 248 -3.80 -8.24 -8.75
C PRO A 248 -4.44 -7.95 -10.11
N ARG A 249 -3.73 -7.22 -10.96
CA ARG A 249 -4.09 -6.95 -12.35
C ARG A 249 -3.40 -7.93 -13.29
N GLU A 250 -3.83 -7.96 -14.54
CA GLU A 250 -3.16 -8.74 -15.59
C GLU A 250 -1.68 -8.36 -15.76
N SER A 251 -1.31 -7.10 -15.51
CA SER A 251 0.07 -6.64 -15.55
C SER A 251 0.90 -6.96 -14.31
N SER A 252 0.36 -7.63 -13.31
CA SER A 252 1.08 -7.98 -12.07
C SER A 252 2.05 -9.14 -12.28
N ASN A 253 3.22 -9.06 -11.65
CA ASN A 253 4.22 -10.12 -11.60
C ASN A 253 4.13 -10.79 -10.22
N ILE A 254 3.21 -11.72 -10.06
CA ILE A 254 2.95 -12.36 -8.77
C ILE A 254 4.07 -13.31 -8.43
N ILE A 255 4.67 -13.17 -7.24
CA ILE A 255 5.65 -14.10 -6.67
C ILE A 255 5.11 -14.84 -5.46
N SER A 256 4.11 -14.28 -4.79
CA SER A 256 3.48 -14.93 -3.63
C SER A 256 2.01 -14.57 -3.57
N PHE A 257 1.19 -15.51 -3.12
CA PHE A 257 -0.23 -15.27 -2.90
C PHE A 257 -0.74 -15.95 -1.63
N VAL A 258 -1.57 -15.22 -0.91
CA VAL A 258 -2.24 -15.68 0.31
C VAL A 258 -3.72 -15.80 0.01
N ASP A 259 -4.29 -16.96 0.28
CA ASP A 259 -5.72 -17.20 0.15
C ASP A 259 -6.48 -16.95 1.48
N ALA A 260 -7.81 -16.89 1.39
CA ALA A 260 -8.66 -16.69 2.56
C ALA A 260 -8.57 -17.84 3.58
N VAL A 261 -8.22 -19.05 3.14
CA VAL A 261 -8.08 -20.22 4.01
C VAL A 261 -6.85 -20.08 4.91
N LYS A 262 -5.73 -19.60 4.36
CA LYS A 262 -4.51 -19.31 5.13
C LYS A 262 -4.78 -18.24 6.19
N LEU A 263 -5.49 -17.14 5.81
CA LEU A 263 -5.88 -16.11 6.77
C LEU A 263 -6.80 -16.65 7.88
N LYS A 264 -7.77 -17.50 7.51
CA LYS A 264 -8.70 -18.12 8.47
C LYS A 264 -7.97 -18.97 9.50
N ARG A 265 -6.99 -19.77 9.08
CA ARG A 265 -6.16 -20.59 9.98
C ARG A 265 -5.39 -19.77 11.00
N GLU A 266 -4.99 -18.55 10.64
CA GLU A 266 -4.26 -17.62 11.50
C GLU A 266 -5.16 -16.61 12.22
N HIS A 267 -6.48 -16.81 12.19
CA HIS A 267 -7.48 -15.93 12.79
C HIS A 267 -7.42 -14.49 12.30
N MET A 268 -7.01 -14.29 11.04
CA MET A 268 -6.89 -12.98 10.39
C MET A 268 -8.08 -12.64 9.48
N VAL A 269 -9.04 -13.53 9.33
CA VAL A 269 -10.27 -13.26 8.58
C VAL A 269 -11.28 -12.59 9.48
N LYS A 270 -11.87 -11.51 9.01
CA LYS A 270 -13.12 -11.00 9.60
C LYS A 270 -14.18 -12.11 9.55
N LEU A 271 -15.06 -12.16 10.54
CA LEU A 271 -16.16 -13.11 10.63
C LEU A 271 -16.94 -13.21 9.31
N PRO A 272 -17.65 -14.34 9.07
CA PRO A 272 -18.30 -14.58 7.79
C PRO A 272 -19.20 -13.40 7.42
N VAL A 273 -19.06 -12.94 6.19
CA VAL A 273 -19.97 -11.96 5.61
C VAL A 273 -21.21 -12.71 5.15
N ILE A 274 -22.35 -12.40 5.76
CA ILE A 274 -23.64 -12.93 5.35
C ILE A 274 -24.31 -11.87 4.50
N VAL A 275 -24.64 -12.20 3.25
CA VAL A 275 -25.32 -11.29 2.33
C VAL A 275 -26.82 -11.63 2.33
N TYR A 276 -27.63 -10.67 2.72
CA TYR A 276 -29.09 -10.74 2.60
C TYR A 276 -29.51 -9.91 1.40
N ASN A 277 -30.31 -10.50 0.50
CA ASN A 277 -30.89 -9.80 -0.64
C ASN A 277 -32.36 -9.51 -0.36
N HIS A 278 -32.75 -8.24 -0.34
CA HIS A 278 -34.10 -7.77 -0.12
C HIS A 278 -34.66 -7.09 -1.36
N LYS A 279 -35.99 -7.13 -1.54
CA LYS A 279 -36.65 -6.57 -2.70
C LYS A 279 -36.87 -5.05 -2.64
N SER A 280 -36.86 -4.47 -1.44
CA SER A 280 -37.08 -3.03 -1.25
C SER A 280 -36.02 -2.42 -0.33
N THR A 281 -35.76 -1.11 -0.47
CA THR A 281 -34.86 -0.35 0.41
C THR A 281 -35.34 -0.35 1.86
N ASN A 282 -36.66 -0.27 2.07
CA ASN A 282 -37.22 -0.29 3.43
C ASN A 282 -36.99 -1.64 4.12
N ASP A 283 -37.11 -2.76 3.39
CA ASP A 283 -36.80 -4.10 3.94
C ASP A 283 -35.32 -4.20 4.33
N VAL A 284 -34.41 -3.62 3.55
CA VAL A 284 -32.98 -3.57 3.88
C VAL A 284 -32.77 -2.79 5.18
N ILE A 285 -33.36 -1.61 5.32
CA ILE A 285 -33.22 -0.75 6.52
C ILE A 285 -33.79 -1.46 7.75
N CYS A 286 -35.04 -1.96 7.66
CA CYS A 286 -35.68 -2.65 8.77
C CYS A 286 -34.88 -3.89 9.22
N SER A 287 -34.42 -4.71 8.27
CA SER A 287 -33.63 -5.91 8.54
C SER A 287 -32.30 -5.57 9.20
N ALA A 288 -31.61 -4.54 8.75
CA ALA A 288 -30.35 -4.07 9.32
C ALA A 288 -30.51 -3.60 10.78
N ILE A 289 -31.54 -2.80 11.06
CA ILE A 289 -31.86 -2.34 12.43
C ILE A 289 -32.27 -3.49 13.34
N GLN A 290 -33.06 -4.44 12.84
CA GLN A 290 -33.44 -5.63 13.63
C GLN A 290 -32.22 -6.49 13.97
N LEU A 291 -31.29 -6.67 13.04
CA LEU A 291 -30.04 -7.39 13.28
C LEU A 291 -29.17 -6.66 14.31
N GLN A 292 -29.02 -5.35 14.18
CA GLN A 292 -28.28 -4.51 15.14
C GLN A 292 -28.85 -4.69 16.56
N ARG A 293 -30.17 -4.56 16.74
CA ARG A 293 -30.84 -4.74 18.04
C ARG A 293 -30.65 -6.15 18.62
N THR A 294 -30.62 -7.16 17.76
CA THR A 294 -30.37 -8.56 18.17
C THR A 294 -28.93 -8.74 18.67
N LEU A 295 -27.96 -8.14 17.94
CA LEU A 295 -26.55 -8.17 18.32
C LEU A 295 -26.30 -7.37 19.61
N GLU A 296 -26.99 -6.22 19.78
CA GLU A 296 -26.91 -5.40 20.99
C GLU A 296 -27.32 -6.19 22.23
N LYS A 297 -28.46 -6.90 22.19
CA LYS A 297 -28.88 -7.79 23.31
C LYS A 297 -27.79 -8.80 23.65
N LYS A 298 -27.17 -9.43 22.65
CA LYS A 298 -26.09 -10.39 22.87
C LYS A 298 -24.85 -9.74 23.46
N ALA A 299 -24.50 -8.52 23.01
CA ALA A 299 -23.35 -7.78 23.53
C ALA A 299 -23.52 -7.46 25.03
N VAL A 300 -24.72 -7.01 25.45
CA VAL A 300 -25.08 -6.77 26.87
C VAL A 300 -25.05 -8.06 27.67
N GLU A 301 -25.59 -9.16 27.13
CA GLU A 301 -25.54 -10.47 27.81
C GLU A 301 -24.10 -10.98 28.01
N GLN A 302 -23.20 -10.73 27.04
CA GLN A 302 -21.80 -11.10 27.15
C GLN A 302 -21.07 -10.26 28.20
N GLU A 303 -21.36 -8.96 28.25
CA GLU A 303 -20.82 -8.07 29.27
C GLU A 303 -21.24 -8.48 30.67
N ALA A 304 -22.53 -8.80 30.86
CA ALA A 304 -23.05 -9.29 32.13
C ALA A 304 -22.42 -10.62 32.62
N LYS A 305 -21.84 -11.39 31.69
CA LYS A 305 -21.07 -12.63 31.98
C LYS A 305 -19.56 -12.37 32.15
N GLY A 306 -19.13 -11.11 32.27
CA GLY A 306 -17.73 -10.74 32.44
C GLY A 306 -16.94 -10.65 31.14
N GLY A 307 -17.60 -10.70 29.99
CA GLY A 307 -16.99 -10.47 28.69
C GLY A 307 -16.83 -8.96 28.36
N LYS A 308 -16.20 -8.65 27.25
CA LYS A 308 -16.07 -7.26 26.77
C LYS A 308 -17.33 -6.87 26.01
N TYR A 309 -17.92 -5.72 26.35
CA TYR A 309 -18.97 -5.12 25.54
C TYR A 309 -18.46 -4.70 24.16
N ILE A 310 -19.14 -5.15 23.10
CA ILE A 310 -18.85 -4.78 21.72
C ILE A 310 -20.11 -4.15 21.14
N ARG A 311 -20.08 -2.83 20.92
CA ARG A 311 -21.19 -2.07 20.37
C ARG A 311 -21.41 -2.43 18.90
N PRO A 312 -22.56 -2.99 18.48
CA PRO A 312 -22.88 -3.17 17.07
C PRO A 312 -23.30 -1.85 16.44
N ILE A 313 -22.72 -1.58 15.27
CA ILE A 313 -23.04 -0.39 14.46
C ILE A 313 -23.56 -0.82 13.08
N VAL A 314 -24.41 0.00 12.48
CA VAL A 314 -24.88 -0.16 11.10
C VAL A 314 -24.28 0.94 10.26
N LEU A 315 -23.73 0.59 9.09
CA LEU A 315 -23.27 1.54 8.10
C LEU A 315 -24.18 1.49 6.87
N PHE A 316 -24.87 2.57 6.59
CA PHE A 316 -25.65 2.74 5.36
C PHE A 316 -24.84 3.50 4.32
N GLN A 317 -24.68 2.90 3.13
CA GLN A 317 -24.03 3.55 2.00
C GLN A 317 -25.10 4.15 1.07
N ALA A 318 -25.15 5.47 1.03
CA ALA A 318 -26.05 6.21 0.16
C ALA A 318 -25.46 6.43 -1.24
N GLN A 319 -26.34 6.63 -2.24
CA GLN A 319 -25.96 7.00 -3.59
C GLN A 319 -25.81 8.54 -3.72
N PRO A 320 -24.98 9.03 -4.66
CA PRO A 320 -24.89 10.48 -4.93
C PRO A 320 -26.20 11.07 -5.41
N ARG A 321 -26.42 12.36 -5.15
CA ARG A 321 -27.65 13.11 -5.47
C ARG A 321 -27.87 13.38 -6.98
N SER A 322 -27.38 12.59 -7.90
CA SER A 322 -27.41 12.88 -9.33
C SER A 322 -28.74 12.60 -10.06
N ASP A 323 -29.70 11.90 -9.46
CA ASP A 323 -31.03 11.59 -10.03
C ASP A 323 -32.08 11.35 -8.93
N ASP A 324 -33.35 11.66 -9.20
CA ASP A 324 -34.45 11.55 -8.24
C ASP A 324 -34.80 10.13 -7.78
N ASP A 325 -34.47 9.11 -8.57
CA ASP A 325 -34.74 7.70 -8.25
C ASP A 325 -33.69 7.04 -7.34
N LYS A 326 -32.62 7.75 -7.00
CA LYS A 326 -31.53 7.19 -6.19
C LYS A 326 -31.84 7.21 -4.70
N VAL A 327 -31.28 6.22 -3.98
CA VAL A 327 -31.33 6.15 -2.52
C VAL A 327 -30.27 7.07 -1.95
N THR A 328 -30.66 8.32 -1.70
CA THR A 328 -29.77 9.38 -1.16
C THR A 328 -29.67 9.30 0.37
N PHE A 329 -28.69 10.01 0.92
CA PHE A 329 -28.54 10.15 2.38
C PHE A 329 -29.82 10.64 3.07
N ASP A 330 -30.48 11.66 2.50
CA ASP A 330 -31.68 12.26 3.09
C ASP A 330 -32.84 11.26 3.11
N LYS A 331 -33.03 10.46 2.04
CA LYS A 331 -34.04 9.40 2.00
C LYS A 331 -33.80 8.33 3.06
N ILE A 332 -32.55 7.92 3.26
CA ILE A 332 -32.19 6.95 4.30
C ILE A 332 -32.42 7.55 5.69
N LYS A 333 -31.99 8.79 5.91
CA LYS A 333 -32.17 9.50 7.19
C LYS A 333 -33.66 9.60 7.53
N THR A 334 -34.50 10.04 6.59
CA THR A 334 -35.95 10.12 6.80
C THR A 334 -36.55 8.77 7.17
N ALA A 335 -36.21 7.72 6.42
CA ALA A 335 -36.70 6.37 6.71
C ALA A 335 -36.27 5.86 8.11
N LEU A 336 -35.05 6.19 8.56
CA LEU A 336 -34.57 5.83 9.90
C LEU A 336 -35.34 6.55 11.01
N VAL A 337 -35.63 7.84 10.82
CA VAL A 337 -36.44 8.63 11.77
C VAL A 337 -37.88 8.08 11.84
N GLU A 338 -38.50 7.76 10.70
CA GLU A 338 -39.84 7.18 10.61
C GLU A 338 -39.98 5.86 11.35
N ILE A 339 -38.94 5.03 11.38
CA ILE A 339 -38.92 3.76 12.16
C ILE A 339 -38.47 3.96 13.61
N GLY A 340 -38.36 5.22 14.08
CA GLY A 340 -38.13 5.57 15.47
C GLY A 340 -36.67 5.57 15.91
N ILE A 341 -35.71 5.75 15.01
CA ILE A 341 -34.31 5.99 15.39
C ILE A 341 -34.14 7.47 15.67
N PRO A 342 -33.65 7.87 16.85
CA PRO A 342 -33.38 9.27 17.17
C PRO A 342 -32.37 9.89 16.20
N GLU A 343 -32.60 11.14 15.80
CA GLU A 343 -31.76 11.81 14.80
C GLU A 343 -30.30 11.94 15.26
N GLU A 344 -30.06 12.06 16.55
CA GLU A 344 -28.74 12.12 17.19
C GLU A 344 -27.94 10.79 17.12
N GLN A 345 -28.58 9.70 16.72
CA GLN A 345 -27.98 8.38 16.53
C GLN A 345 -27.70 8.06 15.04
N ILE A 346 -28.09 8.93 14.15
CA ILE A 346 -27.91 8.86 12.72
C ILE A 346 -26.78 9.80 12.30
#